data_64af2b6f986573f882590713014d7482
#
_entry.id   64af2b6f986573f882590713014d7482
#
_cell.length_a   1.000
_cell.length_b   1.000
_cell.length_c   1.000
_cell.angle_alpha   90.00
_cell.angle_beta   90.00
_cell.angle_gamma   90.00
#
_symmetry.space_group_name_H-M   'P 1'
#
loop_
_entity.id
_entity.type
_entity.pdbx_description
1 polymer ?
#
loop_
_entity_poly.entity_id
_entity_poly.type
_entity_poly.pdbx_seq_one_letter_code
_entity_poly.pdbx_strand_id
1 'polypeptide(L)'
;MHYLSNLWSALDFGSMLDMVLRLAAVLLCLTVHETCHGLAAYALGDPTARRAHRLSLNPLRHIDWFGLLMMFAAGFGWAKPVPVNPNYFKKPKQGMALTALAGPVSNFLLALLTLLAARIFCDVAAYSETNQRILDFLLM
;
A
#
# COMPACT_ATOMS: atom_id res chain seq x y z
N MET A 1 25.95 1.29 -16.34
CA MET A 1 24.69 1.75 -16.92
C MET A 1 23.67 0.64 -17.22
N HIS A 2 24.07 -0.64 -17.23
CA HIS A 2 23.16 -1.76 -17.52
C HIS A 2 22.14 -2.10 -16.41
N TYR A 3 22.34 -1.69 -15.16
CA TYR A 3 21.40 -1.97 -14.06
C TYR A 3 20.10 -1.17 -14.18
N LEU A 4 20.16 0.07 -14.67
CA LEU A 4 18.97 0.91 -14.86
C LEU A 4 18.13 0.42 -16.05
N SER A 5 18.78 -0.02 -17.14
CA SER A 5 18.06 -0.58 -18.30
C SER A 5 17.35 -1.89 -17.95
N ASN A 6 17.95 -2.74 -17.10
CA ASN A 6 17.32 -3.97 -16.62
C ASN A 6 16.18 -3.72 -15.64
N LEU A 7 16.22 -2.63 -14.86
CA LEU A 7 15.10 -2.19 -14.03
C LEU A 7 13.91 -1.73 -14.87
N TRP A 8 14.17 -1.02 -15.98
CA TRP A 8 13.12 -0.60 -16.90
C TRP A 8 12.52 -1.77 -17.69
N SER A 9 13.33 -2.76 -18.09
CA SER A 9 12.84 -3.97 -18.75
C SER A 9 12.09 -4.91 -17.81
N ALA A 10 12.41 -4.90 -16.51
CA ALA A 10 11.64 -5.63 -15.48
C ALA A 10 10.27 -4.98 -15.17
N LEU A 11 10.09 -3.71 -15.53
CA LEU A 11 8.80 -3.02 -15.59
C LEU A 11 8.18 -3.24 -16.98
N ASP A 12 7.99 -4.50 -17.36
CA ASP A 12 7.27 -4.82 -18.59
C ASP A 12 5.80 -4.46 -18.39
N PHE A 13 5.45 -3.26 -18.84
CA PHE A 13 4.08 -2.74 -18.86
C PHE A 13 3.30 -3.37 -20.03
N GLY A 14 3.37 -4.69 -20.17
CA GLY A 14 2.83 -5.43 -21.30
C GLY A 14 1.34 -5.25 -21.57
N SER A 15 0.59 -4.72 -20.59
CA SER A 15 -0.80 -4.35 -20.79
C SER A 15 -1.19 -3.07 -20.01
N MET A 16 -2.11 -2.30 -20.56
CA MET A 16 -2.70 -1.15 -19.86
C MET A 16 -3.37 -1.57 -18.55
N LEU A 17 -3.93 -2.77 -18.50
CA LEU A 17 -4.56 -3.32 -17.30
C LEU A 17 -3.54 -3.51 -16.19
N ASP A 18 -2.36 -4.08 -16.49
CA ASP A 18 -1.30 -4.29 -15.51
C ASP A 18 -0.82 -2.96 -14.92
N MET A 19 -0.70 -1.94 -15.75
CA MET A 19 -0.33 -0.59 -15.28
C MET A 19 -1.40 -0.02 -14.33
N VAL A 20 -2.68 -0.16 -14.66
CA VAL A 20 -3.79 0.30 -13.81
C VAL A 20 -3.81 -0.46 -12.48
N LEU A 21 -3.63 -1.78 -12.50
CA LEU A 21 -3.59 -2.61 -11.28
C LEU A 21 -2.40 -2.26 -10.39
N ARG A 22 -1.22 -2.05 -10.96
CA ARG A 22 -0.03 -1.61 -10.22
C ARG A 22 -0.23 -0.24 -9.58
N LEU A 23 -0.79 0.71 -10.34
CA LEU A 23 -1.11 2.05 -9.80
C LEU A 23 -2.12 1.96 -8.65
N ALA A 24 -3.18 1.17 -8.81
CA ALA A 24 -4.17 0.95 -7.75
C ALA A 24 -3.55 0.33 -6.50
N ALA A 25 -2.67 -0.65 -6.64
CA ALA A 25 -1.95 -1.28 -5.52
C ALA A 25 -1.05 -0.27 -4.79
N VAL A 26 -0.28 0.54 -5.54
CA VAL A 26 0.57 1.58 -4.96
C VAL A 26 -0.27 2.61 -4.19
N LEU A 27 -1.37 3.09 -4.78
CA LEU A 27 -2.26 4.05 -4.14
C LEU A 27 -2.91 3.47 -2.87
N LEU A 28 -3.27 2.19 -2.87
CA LEU A 28 -3.79 1.50 -1.69
C LEU A 28 -2.75 1.43 -0.58
N CYS A 29 -1.54 0.92 -0.90
CA CYS A 29 -0.44 0.82 0.06
C CYS A 29 -0.09 2.18 0.67
N LEU A 30 0.00 3.21 -0.17
CA LEU A 30 0.30 4.57 0.24
C LEU A 30 -0.80 5.13 1.16
N THR A 31 -2.07 4.93 0.80
CA THR A 31 -3.21 5.39 1.58
C THR A 31 -3.25 4.75 2.97
N VAL A 32 -3.04 3.43 3.04
CA VAL A 32 -2.97 2.70 4.31
C VAL A 32 -1.79 3.20 5.15
N HIS A 33 -0.61 3.33 4.55
CA HIS A 33 0.60 3.83 5.19
C HIS A 33 0.39 5.20 5.84
N GLU A 34 -0.07 6.18 5.07
CA GLU A 34 -0.31 7.56 5.56
C GLU A 34 -1.42 7.61 6.61
N THR A 35 -2.51 6.84 6.40
CA THR A 35 -3.60 6.78 7.37
C THR A 35 -3.12 6.19 8.70
N CYS A 36 -2.26 5.16 8.68
CA CYS A 36 -1.71 4.55 9.89
C CYS A 36 -0.77 5.47 10.65
N HIS A 37 0.03 6.31 9.97
CA HIS A 37 0.77 7.39 10.64
C HIS A 37 -0.18 8.31 11.41
N GLY A 38 -1.24 8.77 10.75
CA GLY A 38 -2.23 9.64 11.36
C GLY A 38 -3.00 9.00 12.52
N LEU A 39 -3.36 7.72 12.40
CA LEU A 39 -4.04 6.96 13.46
C LEU A 39 -3.15 6.78 14.67
N ALA A 40 -1.87 6.43 14.47
CA ALA A 40 -0.90 6.31 15.56
C ALA A 40 -0.70 7.64 16.28
N ALA A 41 -0.53 8.74 15.55
CA ALA A 41 -0.43 10.08 16.12
C ALA A 41 -1.69 10.43 16.94
N TYR A 42 -2.87 10.14 16.39
CA TYR A 42 -4.14 10.39 17.07
C TYR A 42 -4.28 9.56 18.35
N ALA A 43 -3.92 8.28 18.33
CA ALA A 43 -3.92 7.41 19.51
C ALA A 43 -2.96 7.88 20.61
N LEU A 44 -1.87 8.56 20.21
CA LEU A 44 -0.88 9.13 21.13
C LEU A 44 -1.24 10.55 21.62
N GLY A 45 -2.42 11.07 21.20
CA GLY A 45 -2.99 12.33 21.67
C GLY A 45 -2.87 13.50 20.70
N ASP A 46 -2.35 13.30 19.49
CA ASP A 46 -2.25 14.35 18.48
C ASP A 46 -3.50 14.38 17.56
N PRO A 47 -4.40 15.37 17.68
CA PRO A 47 -5.59 15.48 16.85
C PRO A 47 -5.33 16.12 15.47
N THR A 48 -4.09 16.48 15.13
CA THR A 48 -3.76 17.30 13.95
C THR A 48 -4.21 16.62 12.66
N ALA A 49 -3.87 15.34 12.47
CA ALA A 49 -4.27 14.56 11.31
C ALA A 49 -5.79 14.44 11.15
N ARG A 50 -6.50 14.25 12.27
CA ARG A 50 -7.97 14.19 12.30
C ARG A 50 -8.59 15.51 11.90
N ARG A 51 -8.13 16.63 12.47
CA ARG A 51 -8.60 17.98 12.15
C ARG A 51 -8.34 18.38 10.70
N ALA A 52 -7.25 17.88 10.12
CA ALA A 52 -6.91 18.05 8.72
C ALA A 52 -7.67 17.10 7.77
N HIS A 53 -8.61 16.29 8.28
CA HIS A 53 -9.37 15.29 7.53
C HIS A 53 -8.48 14.30 6.77
N ARG A 54 -7.29 13.95 7.37
CA ARG A 54 -6.30 13.04 6.78
C ARG A 54 -6.45 11.59 7.24
N LEU A 55 -7.26 11.30 8.25
CA LEU A 55 -7.63 9.94 8.65
C LEU A 55 -8.72 9.41 7.70
N SER A 56 -8.33 9.02 6.51
CA SER A 56 -9.24 8.60 5.45
C SER A 56 -8.60 7.58 4.53
N LEU A 57 -9.34 6.52 4.20
CA LEU A 57 -8.92 5.54 3.19
C LEU A 57 -9.20 6.02 1.74
N ASN A 58 -9.61 7.26 1.55
CA ASN A 58 -9.74 7.83 0.21
C ASN A 58 -8.36 8.24 -0.32
N PRO A 59 -7.83 7.56 -1.36
CA PRO A 59 -6.49 7.82 -1.89
C PRO A 59 -6.32 9.25 -2.42
N LEU A 60 -7.37 9.86 -2.92
CA LEU A 60 -7.33 11.25 -3.43
C LEU A 60 -6.94 12.28 -2.37
N ARG A 61 -7.15 11.97 -1.08
CA ARG A 61 -6.73 12.83 0.03
C ARG A 61 -5.22 12.76 0.32
N HIS A 62 -4.55 11.72 -0.16
CA HIS A 62 -3.12 11.46 0.05
C HIS A 62 -2.28 11.75 -1.20
N ILE A 63 -2.92 12.06 -2.34
CA ILE A 63 -2.22 12.43 -3.56
C ILE A 63 -1.68 13.86 -3.43
N ASP A 64 -0.39 14.00 -3.73
CA ASP A 64 0.23 15.27 -4.07
C ASP A 64 0.31 15.36 -5.59
N TRP A 65 -0.39 16.32 -6.19
CA TRP A 65 -0.45 16.46 -7.64
C TRP A 65 0.91 16.74 -8.27
N PHE A 66 1.77 17.48 -7.57
CA PHE A 66 3.13 17.74 -8.04
C PHE A 66 4.01 16.48 -7.90
N GLY A 67 3.91 15.75 -6.78
CA GLY A 67 4.56 14.47 -6.60
C GLY A 67 4.14 13.44 -7.64
N LEU A 68 2.84 13.40 -7.99
CA LEU A 68 2.32 12.55 -9.04
C LEU A 68 2.88 12.93 -10.42
N LEU A 69 2.92 14.23 -10.75
CA LEU A 69 3.51 14.74 -11.99
C LEU A 69 5.00 14.34 -12.09
N MET A 70 5.76 14.49 -11.00
CA MET A 70 7.18 14.11 -10.95
C MET A 70 7.38 12.61 -11.12
N MET A 71 6.44 11.79 -10.64
CA MET A 71 6.50 10.34 -10.84
C MET A 71 6.43 9.98 -12.33
N PHE A 72 5.60 10.67 -13.11
CA PHE A 72 5.51 10.47 -14.56
C PHE A 72 6.69 11.10 -15.33
N ALA A 73 7.17 12.27 -14.91
CA ALA A 73 8.20 13.01 -15.63
C ALA A 73 9.62 12.52 -15.34
N ALA A 74 9.91 12.17 -14.08
CA ALA A 74 11.26 11.88 -13.59
C ALA A 74 11.41 10.47 -12.99
N GLY A 75 10.32 9.66 -12.93
CA GLY A 75 10.33 8.31 -12.39
C GLY A 75 10.38 8.25 -10.86
N PHE A 76 10.28 9.37 -10.16
CA PHE A 76 10.14 9.43 -8.71
C PHE A 76 9.03 10.41 -8.33
N GLY A 77 8.33 10.11 -7.24
CA GLY A 77 7.23 10.94 -6.74
C GLY A 77 7.07 10.78 -5.24
N TRP A 78 6.18 11.57 -4.68
CA TRP A 78 5.86 11.52 -3.25
C TRP A 78 4.35 11.71 -3.03
N ALA A 79 3.91 11.22 -1.87
CA ALA A 79 2.57 11.47 -1.38
C ALA A 79 2.51 12.76 -0.56
N LYS A 80 1.32 13.27 -0.37
CA LYS A 80 1.07 14.35 0.56
C LYS A 80 1.09 13.81 1.99
N PRO A 81 2.14 14.12 2.80
CA PRO A 81 2.30 13.52 4.11
C PRO A 81 1.19 13.93 5.08
N VAL A 82 0.89 13.06 6.03
CA VAL A 82 -0.04 13.34 7.11
C VAL A 82 0.61 14.29 8.12
N PRO A 83 -0.03 15.41 8.48
CA PRO A 83 0.54 16.36 9.43
C PRO A 83 0.53 15.77 10.86
N VAL A 84 1.68 15.85 11.54
CA VAL A 84 1.87 15.42 12.93
C VAL A 84 2.50 16.55 13.72
N ASN A 85 1.96 16.83 14.92
CA ASN A 85 2.49 17.83 15.82
C ASN A 85 3.05 17.18 17.09
N PRO A 86 4.39 17.15 17.26
CA PRO A 86 5.04 16.51 18.40
C PRO A 86 4.67 17.09 19.77
N ASN A 87 4.17 18.32 19.81
CA ASN A 87 3.81 19.03 21.05
C ASN A 87 2.60 18.42 21.77
N TYR A 88 1.78 17.62 21.08
CA TYR A 88 0.67 16.88 21.69
C TYR A 88 1.11 15.60 22.38
N PHE A 89 2.32 15.10 22.11
CA PHE A 89 2.78 13.85 22.69
C PHE A 89 3.31 14.05 24.11
N LYS A 90 2.94 13.16 25.05
CA LYS A 90 3.51 13.16 26.40
C LYS A 90 5.03 13.00 26.40
N LYS A 91 5.57 12.23 25.44
CA LYS A 91 7.00 12.01 25.18
C LYS A 91 7.28 12.21 23.70
N PRO A 92 7.63 13.43 23.25
CA PRO A 92 7.70 13.78 21.84
C PRO A 92 8.57 12.86 20.98
N LYS A 93 9.78 12.51 21.46
CA LYS A 93 10.69 11.62 20.71
C LYS A 93 10.10 10.22 20.51
N GLN A 94 9.51 9.64 21.56
CA GLN A 94 8.88 8.32 21.48
C GLN A 94 7.61 8.36 20.63
N GLY A 95 6.79 9.39 20.80
CA GLY A 95 5.58 9.59 19.99
C GLY A 95 5.88 9.69 18.51
N MET A 96 6.89 10.48 18.14
CA MET A 96 7.34 10.58 16.74
C MET A 96 7.87 9.25 16.21
N ALA A 97 8.66 8.50 16.99
CA ALA A 97 9.19 7.20 16.57
C ALA A 97 8.07 6.18 16.34
N LEU A 98 7.10 6.08 17.25
CA LEU A 98 5.95 5.17 17.12
C LEU A 98 5.07 5.56 15.93
N THR A 99 4.82 6.86 15.75
CA THR A 99 4.10 7.36 14.58
C THR A 99 4.83 7.02 13.28
N ALA A 100 6.16 7.21 13.23
CA ALA A 100 6.97 6.89 12.05
C ALA A 100 6.98 5.39 11.72
N LEU A 101 6.96 4.51 12.73
CA LEU A 101 6.92 3.05 12.54
C LEU A 101 5.54 2.56 12.05
N ALA A 102 4.47 3.26 12.35
CA ALA A 102 3.11 2.82 12.05
C ALA A 102 2.86 2.61 10.54
N GLY A 103 3.43 3.47 9.68
CA GLY A 103 3.33 3.32 8.24
C GLY A 103 4.00 2.05 7.70
N PRO A 104 5.32 1.86 7.90
CA PRO A 104 6.00 0.64 7.46
C PRO A 104 5.39 -0.64 8.02
N VAL A 105 5.00 -0.65 9.31
CA VAL A 105 4.35 -1.81 9.93
C VAL A 105 3.01 -2.12 9.26
N SER A 106 2.21 -1.11 8.95
CA SER A 106 0.93 -1.33 8.26
C SER A 106 1.12 -1.94 6.87
N ASN A 107 2.12 -1.50 6.11
CA ASN A 107 2.42 -2.07 4.80
C ASN A 107 2.95 -3.51 4.91
N PHE A 108 3.76 -3.80 5.91
CA PHE A 108 4.21 -5.16 6.19
C PHE A 108 3.03 -6.10 6.50
N LEU A 109 2.10 -5.66 7.35
CA LEU A 109 0.89 -6.42 7.67
C LEU A 109 -0.01 -6.59 6.43
N LEU A 110 -0.16 -5.55 5.62
CA LEU A 110 -0.93 -5.62 4.37
C LEU A 110 -0.30 -6.63 3.40
N ALA A 111 1.02 -6.63 3.24
CA ALA A 111 1.73 -7.59 2.41
C ALA A 111 1.53 -9.03 2.92
N LEU A 112 1.64 -9.26 4.24
CA LEU A 112 1.41 -10.56 4.84
C LEU A 112 -0.03 -11.05 4.60
N LEU A 113 -1.02 -10.19 4.81
CA LEU A 113 -2.43 -10.52 4.55
C LEU A 113 -2.68 -10.84 3.08
N THR A 114 -2.07 -10.09 2.17
CA THR A 114 -2.17 -10.34 0.73
C THR A 114 -1.56 -11.68 0.34
N LEU A 115 -0.40 -12.03 0.89
CA LEU A 115 0.25 -13.32 0.66
C LEU A 115 -0.60 -14.49 1.19
N LEU A 116 -1.17 -14.34 2.39
CA LEU A 116 -2.07 -15.36 2.97
C LEU A 116 -3.34 -15.53 2.11
N ALA A 117 -3.94 -14.42 1.69
CA ALA A 117 -5.10 -14.46 0.80
C ALA A 117 -4.80 -15.13 -0.54
N ALA A 118 -3.66 -14.78 -1.16
CA ALA A 118 -3.20 -15.40 -2.39
C ALA A 118 -2.97 -16.90 -2.23
N ARG A 119 -2.36 -17.33 -1.11
CA ARG A 119 -2.15 -18.76 -0.80
C ARG A 119 -3.47 -19.51 -0.71
N ILE A 120 -4.43 -18.98 0.07
CA ILE A 120 -5.76 -19.59 0.22
C ILE A 120 -6.46 -19.67 -1.14
N PHE A 121 -6.39 -18.61 -1.95
CA PHE A 121 -7.00 -18.59 -3.28
C PHE A 121 -6.40 -19.65 -4.20
N CYS A 122 -5.07 -19.79 -4.21
CA CYS A 122 -4.40 -20.83 -4.99
C CYS A 122 -4.77 -22.24 -4.55
N ASP A 123 -4.87 -22.49 -3.24
CA ASP A 123 -5.26 -23.81 -2.71
C ASP A 123 -6.70 -24.15 -3.08
N VAL A 124 -7.64 -23.18 -3.00
CA VAL A 124 -9.03 -23.35 -3.40
C VAL A 124 -9.16 -23.59 -4.91
N ALA A 125 -8.42 -22.83 -5.73
CA ALA A 125 -8.41 -23.01 -7.18
C ALA A 125 -7.89 -24.40 -7.59
N ALA A 126 -6.76 -24.83 -7.00
CA ALA A 126 -6.19 -26.16 -7.25
C ALA A 126 -7.13 -27.29 -6.83
N TYR A 127 -7.83 -27.14 -5.70
CA TYR A 127 -8.86 -28.09 -5.24
C TYR A 127 -10.03 -28.19 -6.24
N SER A 128 -10.49 -27.08 -6.79
CA SER A 128 -11.56 -27.01 -7.79
C SER A 128 -11.19 -27.73 -9.10
N GLU A 129 -9.98 -27.49 -9.61
CA GLU A 129 -9.48 -28.18 -10.82
C GLU A 129 -9.32 -29.69 -10.62
N THR A 130 -8.84 -30.11 -9.45
CA THR A 130 -8.69 -31.55 -9.10
C THR A 130 -10.05 -32.23 -9.06
N ASN A 131 -11.06 -31.58 -8.45
CA ASN A 131 -12.41 -32.14 -8.41
C ASN A 131 -13.05 -32.24 -9.79
N GLN A 132 -12.83 -31.27 -10.68
CA GLN A 132 -13.31 -31.36 -12.06
C GLN A 132 -12.65 -32.53 -12.81
N ARG A 133 -11.35 -32.74 -12.70
CA ARG A 133 -10.67 -33.88 -13.32
C ARG A 133 -11.16 -35.23 -12.82
N ILE A 134 -11.45 -35.34 -11.51
CA ILE A 134 -12.04 -36.56 -10.93
C ILE A 134 -13.44 -36.80 -11.49
N LEU A 135 -14.24 -35.75 -11.59
CA LEU A 135 -15.62 -35.84 -12.13
C LEU A 135 -15.58 -36.26 -13.61
N ASP A 136 -14.71 -35.67 -14.41
CA ASP A 136 -14.53 -36.03 -15.83
C ASP A 136 -14.08 -37.47 -16.00
N PHE A 137 -13.18 -37.96 -15.13
CA PHE A 137 -12.75 -39.35 -15.12
C PHE A 137 -13.86 -40.33 -14.76
N LEU A 138 -14.74 -39.96 -13.83
CA LEU A 138 -15.89 -40.83 -13.40
C LEU A 138 -17.04 -40.87 -14.41
N LEU A 139 -17.09 -39.88 -15.31
CA LEU A 139 -18.14 -39.79 -16.35
C LEU A 139 -17.72 -40.39 -17.69
N MET A 140 -16.45 -40.85 -17.82
CA MET A 140 -15.92 -41.62 -18.96
C MET A 140 -16.13 -43.11 -18.75
#